data_089fadf3ec4ea2abeb000d5b78b7870f
#
_entry.id   089fadf3ec4ea2abeb000d5b78b7870f
#
_cell.length_a   1.000
_cell.length_b   1.000
_cell.length_c   1.000
_cell.angle_alpha   90.00
_cell.angle_beta   90.00
_cell.angle_gamma   90.00
#
_symmetry.space_group_name_H-M   'P 1'
#
loop_
_entity.id
_entity.type
_entity.pdbx_description
1 polymer ?
#
loop_
_entity_poly.entity_id
_entity_poly.type
_entity_poly.pdbx_seq_one_letter_code
_entity_poly.pdbx_strand_id
1 'polypeptide(L)'
;MDYGYYPGCSLTGSARRLDRGVRKIFRKLGHSLNEIPDWNCCGALEYGDRSELTGLSRENLKKAEGMCSEIVAPCPACYKNLKEANSGNQFAILHPLELFEKDIMASLNVKWDLKGKVFTPYYGCVLLRPEETSIRNRNVMEELITFFGGEIEGEKIKDRCCGGNQFFANKWATERLSTLILEKSKGIMVVFCPLCHMALKTFSKDRKIIYLTDLVLYIMGENNVI
;
A
#
# COMPACT_ATOMS: atom_id res chain seq x y z
N MET A 1 1.32 9.92 -17.96
CA MET A 1 1.96 8.60 -18.21
C MET A 1 0.91 7.51 -18.13
N ASP A 2 1.12 6.41 -18.89
CA ASP A 2 0.21 5.27 -18.93
C ASP A 2 0.90 4.08 -18.25
N TYR A 3 0.28 3.54 -17.21
CA TYR A 3 0.79 2.41 -16.46
C TYR A 3 -0.11 1.18 -16.62
N GLY A 4 0.47 0.00 -16.66
CA GLY A 4 -0.25 -1.23 -16.35
C GLY A 4 -0.70 -1.19 -14.88
N TYR A 5 -1.87 -1.74 -14.60
CA TYR A 5 -2.40 -1.76 -13.23
C TYR A 5 -2.76 -3.17 -12.80
N TYR A 6 -2.15 -3.60 -11.71
CA TYR A 6 -2.46 -4.87 -11.08
C TYR A 6 -3.16 -4.64 -9.73
N PRO A 7 -4.50 -4.68 -9.66
CA PRO A 7 -5.23 -4.41 -8.42
C PRO A 7 -5.04 -5.54 -7.39
N GLY A 8 -5.03 -6.78 -7.85
CA GLY A 8 -4.99 -7.96 -7.00
C GLY A 8 -6.29 -8.19 -6.21
N CYS A 9 -6.42 -9.36 -5.60
CA CYS A 9 -7.67 -9.82 -4.98
C CYS A 9 -8.16 -8.96 -3.81
N SER A 10 -7.25 -8.36 -3.03
CA SER A 10 -7.64 -7.52 -1.89
C SER A 10 -8.33 -6.23 -2.32
N LEU A 11 -7.86 -5.58 -3.41
CA LEU A 11 -8.42 -4.31 -3.87
C LEU A 11 -9.75 -4.48 -4.57
N THR A 12 -9.98 -5.61 -5.22
CA THR A 12 -11.30 -5.94 -5.82
C THR A 12 -12.30 -6.45 -4.78
N GLY A 13 -11.80 -6.93 -3.64
CA GLY A 13 -12.60 -7.44 -2.51
C GLY A 13 -12.74 -6.45 -1.36
N SER A 14 -12.05 -6.74 -0.26
CA SER A 14 -12.18 -6.03 1.03
C SER A 14 -11.59 -4.61 1.06
N ALA A 15 -10.66 -4.29 0.17
CA ALA A 15 -9.94 -3.02 0.14
C ALA A 15 -10.31 -2.13 -1.08
N ARG A 16 -11.56 -2.20 -1.56
CA ARG A 16 -12.07 -1.37 -2.67
C ARG A 16 -11.89 0.14 -2.44
N ARG A 17 -11.84 0.56 -1.18
CA ARG A 17 -11.57 1.96 -0.83
C ARG A 17 -10.16 2.37 -1.24
N LEU A 18 -9.16 1.52 -1.01
CA LEU A 18 -7.79 1.75 -1.45
C LEU A 18 -7.70 1.80 -2.97
N ASP A 19 -8.34 0.86 -3.69
CA ASP A 19 -8.38 0.85 -5.16
C ASP A 19 -8.93 2.17 -5.72
N ARG A 20 -10.11 2.58 -5.25
CA ARG A 20 -10.72 3.85 -5.68
C ARG A 20 -9.84 5.06 -5.38
N GLY A 21 -9.17 5.06 -4.22
CA GLY A 21 -8.24 6.11 -3.82
C GLY A 21 -7.05 6.20 -4.77
N VAL A 22 -6.39 5.08 -5.06
CA VAL A 22 -5.26 5.01 -5.99
C VAL A 22 -5.69 5.52 -7.37
N ARG A 23 -6.74 4.96 -7.96
CA ARG A 23 -7.22 5.35 -9.29
C ARG A 23 -7.59 6.85 -9.36
N LYS A 24 -8.20 7.38 -8.30
CA LYS A 24 -8.58 8.80 -8.23
C LYS A 24 -7.36 9.70 -8.18
N ILE A 25 -6.36 9.37 -7.36
CA ILE A 25 -5.12 10.15 -7.24
C ILE A 25 -4.36 10.14 -8.57
N PHE A 26 -4.13 8.97 -9.17
CA PHE A 26 -3.44 8.86 -10.45
C PHE A 26 -4.10 9.70 -11.54
N ARG A 27 -5.42 9.64 -11.65
CA ARG A 27 -6.16 10.49 -12.61
C ARG A 27 -5.95 11.98 -12.35
N LYS A 28 -5.91 12.40 -11.09
CA LYS A 28 -5.66 13.81 -10.71
C LYS A 28 -4.24 14.26 -11.02
N LEU A 29 -3.29 13.35 -10.98
CA LEU A 29 -1.90 13.57 -11.38
C LEU A 29 -1.69 13.49 -12.91
N GLY A 30 -2.74 13.27 -13.69
CA GLY A 30 -2.68 13.16 -15.15
C GLY A 30 -2.12 11.82 -15.64
N HIS A 31 -2.25 10.77 -14.84
CA HIS A 31 -1.82 9.41 -15.18
C HIS A 31 -3.00 8.48 -15.45
N SER A 32 -2.81 7.53 -16.37
CA SER A 32 -3.77 6.46 -16.65
C SER A 32 -3.31 5.15 -15.99
N LEU A 33 -4.27 4.39 -15.49
CA LEU A 33 -4.07 3.05 -14.95
C LEU A 33 -4.88 2.06 -15.80
N ASN A 34 -4.19 1.31 -16.64
CA ASN A 34 -4.77 0.31 -17.55
C ASN A 34 -4.69 -1.07 -16.88
N GLU A 35 -5.81 -1.58 -16.44
CA GLU A 35 -5.86 -2.86 -15.71
C GLU A 35 -5.41 -4.01 -16.61
N ILE A 36 -4.50 -4.85 -16.08
CA ILE A 36 -4.04 -6.07 -16.76
C ILE A 36 -5.26 -6.99 -16.98
N PRO A 37 -5.53 -7.43 -18.21
CA PRO A 37 -6.69 -8.27 -18.47
C PRO A 37 -6.55 -9.64 -17.82
N ASP A 38 -7.65 -10.23 -17.41
CA ASP A 38 -7.73 -11.60 -16.91
C ASP A 38 -6.64 -11.96 -15.87
N TRP A 39 -6.24 -11.00 -15.04
CA TRP A 39 -5.26 -11.24 -13.99
C TRP A 39 -5.78 -12.26 -12.96
N ASN A 40 -4.90 -13.06 -12.37
CA ASN A 40 -5.17 -13.98 -11.28
C ASN A 40 -4.49 -13.53 -9.97
N CYS A 41 -4.80 -14.18 -8.85
CA CYS A 41 -4.17 -13.88 -7.57
C CYS A 41 -2.63 -14.02 -7.65
N CYS A 42 -1.90 -13.16 -6.95
CA CYS A 42 -0.42 -13.22 -6.90
C CYS A 42 0.12 -14.33 -5.99
N GLY A 43 -0.73 -15.10 -5.32
CA GLY A 43 -0.32 -16.18 -4.43
C GLY A 43 0.22 -15.74 -3.05
N ALA A 44 -0.11 -14.53 -2.58
CA ALA A 44 0.48 -13.96 -1.36
C ALA A 44 0.11 -14.66 -0.04
N LEU A 45 -0.93 -15.47 -0.02
CA LEU A 45 -1.42 -16.15 1.21
C LEU A 45 -0.85 -17.56 1.38
N GLU A 46 0.17 -17.92 0.61
CA GLU A 46 0.99 -19.14 0.80
C GLU A 46 0.20 -20.46 0.96
N TYR A 47 -0.74 -20.72 0.03
CA TYR A 47 -1.49 -21.99 0.01
C TYR A 47 -0.87 -23.06 -0.90
N GLY A 48 0.43 -23.01 -1.16
CA GLY A 48 1.11 -23.93 -2.06
C GLY A 48 2.62 -23.85 -1.99
N ASP A 49 3.27 -24.58 -2.85
CA ASP A 49 4.72 -24.50 -3.02
C ASP A 49 5.12 -23.10 -3.56
N ARG A 50 6.26 -22.59 -3.09
CA ARG A 50 6.75 -21.26 -3.48
C ARG A 50 7.00 -21.14 -4.99
N SER A 51 7.37 -22.23 -5.66
CA SER A 51 7.55 -22.26 -7.11
C SER A 51 6.24 -22.09 -7.86
N GLU A 52 5.16 -22.71 -7.39
CA GLU A 52 3.81 -22.57 -7.95
C GLU A 52 3.29 -21.15 -7.75
N LEU A 53 3.46 -20.59 -6.54
CA LEU A 53 3.03 -19.21 -6.22
C LEU A 53 3.77 -18.17 -7.06
N THR A 54 5.07 -18.37 -7.30
CA THR A 54 5.85 -17.53 -8.23
C THR A 54 5.35 -17.68 -9.65
N GLY A 55 4.91 -18.89 -10.04
CA GLY A 55 4.26 -19.18 -11.32
C GLY A 55 3.03 -18.32 -11.56
N LEU A 56 2.14 -18.17 -10.56
CA LEU A 56 0.95 -17.32 -10.65
C LEU A 56 1.31 -15.85 -10.96
N SER A 57 2.32 -15.32 -10.29
CA SER A 57 2.78 -13.95 -10.55
C SER A 57 3.41 -13.80 -11.94
N ARG A 58 4.15 -14.81 -12.41
CA ARG A 58 4.73 -14.83 -13.76
C ARG A 58 3.66 -14.87 -14.85
N GLU A 59 2.57 -15.58 -14.65
CA GLU A 59 1.40 -15.58 -15.55
C GLU A 59 0.77 -14.18 -15.67
N ASN A 60 0.66 -13.44 -14.56
CA ASN A 60 0.18 -12.07 -14.60
C ASN A 60 1.10 -11.14 -15.40
N LEU A 61 2.42 -11.32 -15.29
CA LEU A 61 3.38 -10.54 -16.07
C LEU A 61 3.27 -10.86 -17.57
N LYS A 62 3.08 -12.12 -17.96
CA LYS A 62 2.83 -12.49 -19.35
C LYS A 62 1.60 -11.81 -19.93
N LYS A 63 0.51 -11.69 -19.14
CA LYS A 63 -0.72 -11.00 -19.56
C LYS A 63 -0.52 -9.49 -19.76
N ALA A 64 0.51 -8.90 -19.17
CA ALA A 64 0.87 -7.50 -19.34
C ALA A 64 1.80 -7.23 -20.54
N GLU A 65 2.32 -8.29 -21.19
CA GLU A 65 3.22 -8.15 -22.34
C GLU A 65 2.56 -7.37 -23.48
N GLY A 66 3.31 -6.41 -24.02
CA GLY A 66 2.81 -5.54 -25.10
C GLY A 66 1.86 -4.42 -24.66
N MET A 67 1.42 -4.39 -23.38
CA MET A 67 0.53 -3.34 -22.88
C MET A 67 1.29 -2.13 -22.30
N CYS A 68 2.37 -2.39 -21.58
CA CYS A 68 3.10 -1.38 -20.82
C CYS A 68 4.52 -1.85 -20.49
N SER A 69 5.37 -0.91 -20.11
CA SER A 69 6.70 -1.19 -19.54
C SER A 69 6.74 -1.07 -18.01
N GLU A 70 5.72 -0.42 -17.42
CA GLU A 70 5.64 -0.13 -16.00
C GLU A 70 4.30 -0.62 -15.43
N ILE A 71 4.35 -1.36 -14.33
CA ILE A 71 3.16 -1.94 -13.68
C ILE A 71 3.04 -1.40 -12.26
N VAL A 72 1.90 -0.78 -11.96
CA VAL A 72 1.56 -0.31 -10.61
C VAL A 72 0.80 -1.39 -9.85
N ALA A 73 1.33 -1.82 -8.71
CA ALA A 73 0.75 -2.82 -7.82
C ALA A 73 0.58 -2.25 -6.39
N PRO A 74 -0.64 -1.81 -5.99
CA PRO A 74 -0.85 -1.14 -4.71
C PRO A 74 -0.78 -2.05 -3.48
N CYS A 75 -1.04 -3.35 -3.62
CA CYS A 75 -0.89 -4.28 -2.52
C CYS A 75 0.59 -4.64 -2.33
N PRO A 76 1.17 -4.42 -1.13
CA PRO A 76 2.58 -4.75 -0.88
C PRO A 76 2.98 -6.20 -1.20
N ALA A 77 2.09 -7.14 -0.89
CA ALA A 77 2.34 -8.54 -1.19
C ALA A 77 2.33 -8.82 -2.71
N CYS A 78 1.41 -8.19 -3.44
CA CYS A 78 1.38 -8.28 -4.90
C CYS A 78 2.62 -7.62 -5.52
N TYR A 79 3.00 -6.43 -5.04
CA TYR A 79 4.21 -5.72 -5.47
C TYR A 79 5.46 -6.59 -5.31
N LYS A 80 5.65 -7.18 -4.11
CA LYS A 80 6.76 -8.09 -3.84
C LYS A 80 6.76 -9.31 -4.77
N ASN A 81 5.63 -10.01 -4.85
CA ASN A 81 5.54 -11.25 -5.63
C ASN A 81 5.75 -11.02 -7.14
N LEU A 82 5.23 -9.91 -7.68
CA LEU A 82 5.48 -9.52 -9.07
C LEU A 82 6.96 -9.17 -9.29
N LYS A 83 7.61 -8.45 -8.38
CA LYS A 83 9.06 -8.17 -8.45
C LYS A 83 9.90 -9.46 -8.44
N GLU A 84 9.60 -10.40 -7.55
CA GLU A 84 10.29 -11.69 -7.48
C GLU A 84 10.07 -12.55 -8.74
N ALA A 85 8.91 -12.46 -9.35
CA ALA A 85 8.58 -13.20 -10.58
C ALA A 85 9.15 -12.56 -11.85
N ASN A 86 9.54 -11.29 -11.81
CA ASN A 86 9.99 -10.48 -12.94
C ASN A 86 11.45 -10.79 -13.30
N SER A 87 11.69 -12.02 -13.73
CA SER A 87 13.01 -12.47 -14.17
C SER A 87 13.43 -11.72 -15.44
N GLY A 88 14.66 -11.16 -15.41
CA GLY A 88 15.19 -10.38 -16.55
C GLY A 88 14.72 -8.91 -16.58
N ASN A 89 14.04 -8.43 -15.53
CA ASN A 89 13.59 -7.03 -15.42
C ASN A 89 12.78 -6.52 -16.61
N GLN A 90 11.91 -7.37 -17.15
CA GLN A 90 11.05 -7.07 -18.30
C GLN A 90 10.13 -5.85 -18.04
N PHE A 91 9.69 -5.67 -16.79
CA PHE A 91 8.82 -4.58 -16.37
C PHE A 91 9.46 -3.78 -15.22
N ALA A 92 9.17 -2.49 -15.12
CA ALA A 92 9.32 -1.76 -13.89
C ALA A 92 8.09 -1.99 -13.00
N ILE A 93 8.24 -2.78 -11.93
CA ILE A 93 7.16 -3.00 -10.97
C ILE A 93 7.23 -1.91 -9.91
N LEU A 94 6.16 -1.11 -9.79
CA LEU A 94 6.09 0.09 -8.97
C LEU A 94 5.00 -0.04 -7.89
N HIS A 95 5.32 0.40 -6.68
CA HIS A 95 4.30 0.65 -5.67
C HIS A 95 3.84 2.12 -5.78
N PRO A 96 2.55 2.47 -5.57
CA PRO A 96 2.08 3.84 -5.63
C PRO A 96 2.89 4.84 -4.80
N LEU A 97 3.45 4.42 -3.66
CA LEU A 97 4.30 5.28 -2.82
C LEU A 97 5.54 5.80 -3.55
N GLU A 98 6.12 5.03 -4.48
CA GLU A 98 7.30 5.43 -5.24
C GLU A 98 6.99 6.51 -6.28
N LEU A 99 5.73 6.66 -6.67
CA LEU A 99 5.22 7.69 -7.58
C LEU A 99 4.70 8.90 -6.79
N PHE A 100 4.03 8.67 -5.67
CA PHE A 100 3.47 9.73 -4.83
C PHE A 100 4.53 10.71 -4.31
N GLU A 101 5.73 10.23 -3.99
CA GLU A 101 6.84 11.06 -3.54
C GLU A 101 7.14 12.21 -4.50
N LYS A 102 7.25 11.90 -5.80
CA LYS A 102 7.62 12.89 -6.81
C LYS A 102 6.44 13.75 -7.25
N ASP A 103 5.33 13.11 -7.55
CA ASP A 103 4.22 13.74 -8.24
C ASP A 103 3.32 14.53 -7.29
N ILE A 104 3.12 14.03 -6.07
CA ILE A 104 2.26 14.68 -5.08
C ILE A 104 2.93 15.95 -4.54
N MET A 105 4.18 15.88 -4.14
CA MET A 105 4.88 17.05 -3.59
C MET A 105 5.09 18.16 -4.62
N ALA A 106 5.22 17.81 -5.92
CA ALA A 106 5.44 18.78 -6.99
C ALA A 106 4.15 19.39 -7.57
N SER A 107 3.02 18.66 -7.55
CA SER A 107 1.87 18.97 -8.40
C SER A 107 0.55 19.19 -7.63
N LEU A 108 0.52 18.99 -6.31
CA LEU A 108 -0.73 19.03 -5.56
C LEU A 108 -1.23 20.45 -5.32
N ASN A 109 -2.43 20.72 -5.81
CA ASN A 109 -3.20 21.87 -5.36
C ASN A 109 -3.76 21.57 -3.96
N VAL A 110 -3.04 22.01 -2.93
CA VAL A 110 -3.38 21.81 -1.51
C VAL A 110 -4.60 22.64 -1.16
N LYS A 111 -5.67 21.99 -0.76
CA LYS A 111 -6.87 22.66 -0.24
C LYS A 111 -6.90 22.68 1.29
N TRP A 112 -6.46 21.60 1.92
CA TRP A 112 -6.43 21.48 3.37
C TRP A 112 -5.05 20.99 3.82
N ASP A 113 -4.50 21.63 4.84
CA ASP A 113 -3.26 21.19 5.47
C ASP A 113 -3.51 20.18 6.61
N LEU A 114 -2.45 19.68 7.19
CA LEU A 114 -2.47 18.70 8.28
C LEU A 114 -2.07 19.29 9.63
N LYS A 115 -1.97 20.64 9.75
CA LYS A 115 -1.51 21.31 10.96
C LYS A 115 -2.32 20.92 12.20
N GLY A 116 -1.64 20.70 13.30
CA GLY A 116 -2.23 20.31 14.58
C GLY A 116 -2.78 18.87 14.60
N LYS A 117 -2.48 18.06 13.58
CA LYS A 117 -2.86 16.66 13.55
C LYS A 117 -1.63 15.76 13.68
N VAL A 118 -1.74 14.77 14.56
CA VAL A 118 -0.69 13.80 14.86
C VAL A 118 -0.95 12.50 14.12
N PHE A 119 0.09 11.95 13.51
CA PHE A 119 0.02 10.74 12.71
C PHE A 119 1.09 9.71 13.11
N THR A 120 0.76 8.43 12.94
CA THR A 120 1.72 7.33 12.99
C THR A 120 1.73 6.64 11.63
N PRO A 121 2.74 6.87 10.77
CA PRO A 121 2.91 6.15 9.52
C PRO A 121 3.32 4.70 9.78
N TYR A 122 2.66 3.77 9.09
CA TYR A 122 2.91 2.34 9.25
C TYR A 122 2.90 1.61 7.89
N TYR A 123 4.07 1.19 7.46
CA TYR A 123 4.28 0.51 6.17
C TYR A 123 3.94 -0.98 6.22
N GLY A 124 4.09 -1.58 7.40
CA GLY A 124 4.11 -3.03 7.53
C GLY A 124 5.42 -3.66 7.09
N CYS A 125 5.54 -4.97 7.26
CA CYS A 125 6.81 -5.66 7.03
C CYS A 125 7.18 -5.77 5.53
N VAL A 126 6.21 -6.06 4.67
CA VAL A 126 6.46 -6.46 3.27
C VAL A 126 6.96 -5.29 2.38
N LEU A 127 6.53 -4.06 2.66
CA LEU A 127 7.01 -2.89 1.91
C LEU A 127 8.46 -2.52 2.20
N LEU A 128 8.96 -2.92 3.37
CA LEU A 128 10.29 -2.53 3.83
C LEU A 128 11.27 -3.71 3.92
N ARG A 129 10.80 -4.96 3.71
CA ARG A 129 11.62 -6.18 3.79
C ARG A 129 11.13 -7.27 2.83
N PRO A 130 12.02 -8.06 2.21
CA PRO A 130 13.48 -7.89 2.20
C PRO A 130 13.90 -6.67 1.36
N GLU A 131 15.15 -6.27 1.44
CA GLU A 131 15.66 -5.02 0.83
C GLU A 131 15.53 -5.02 -0.70
N GLU A 132 15.76 -6.16 -1.34
CA GLU A 132 15.74 -6.34 -2.79
C GLU A 132 14.36 -6.06 -3.41
N THR A 133 13.30 -6.28 -2.63
CA THR A 133 11.92 -6.04 -3.07
C THR A 133 11.25 -4.87 -2.38
N SER A 134 11.94 -4.19 -1.44
CA SER A 134 11.38 -3.04 -0.73
C SER A 134 11.18 -1.82 -1.64
N ILE A 135 10.37 -0.87 -1.21
CA ILE A 135 10.31 0.47 -1.82
C ILE A 135 11.63 1.21 -1.57
N ARG A 136 12.01 2.09 -2.49
CA ARG A 136 13.30 2.83 -2.43
C ARG A 136 13.33 3.80 -1.27
N ASN A 137 12.35 4.70 -1.17
CA ASN A 137 12.26 5.64 -0.06
C ASN A 137 11.44 5.04 1.09
N ARG A 138 12.10 4.73 2.18
CA ARG A 138 11.52 4.11 3.37
C ARG A 138 10.87 5.11 4.33
N ASN A 139 10.85 6.40 3.97
CA ASN A 139 10.29 7.50 4.76
C ASN A 139 9.25 8.32 3.99
N VAL A 140 8.82 7.87 2.81
CA VAL A 140 7.91 8.62 1.94
C VAL A 140 6.60 9.03 2.62
N MET A 141 6.02 8.21 3.52
CA MET A 141 4.81 8.60 4.24
C MET A 141 5.09 9.69 5.27
N GLU A 142 6.20 9.61 5.99
CA GLU A 142 6.66 10.63 6.94
C GLU A 142 6.89 11.96 6.22
N GLU A 143 7.61 11.93 5.11
CA GLU A 143 7.92 13.11 4.30
C GLU A 143 6.65 13.77 3.76
N LEU A 144 5.70 12.99 3.22
CA LEU A 144 4.40 13.52 2.78
C LEU A 144 3.62 14.15 3.92
N ILE A 145 3.52 13.49 5.06
CA ILE A 145 2.77 14.01 6.22
C ILE A 145 3.38 15.31 6.71
N THR A 146 4.70 15.35 6.86
CA THR A 146 5.43 16.54 7.36
C THR A 146 5.38 17.68 6.35
N PHE A 147 5.52 17.40 5.07
CA PHE A 147 5.44 18.40 4.01
C PHE A 147 4.10 19.15 4.02
N PHE A 148 3.01 18.46 4.34
CA PHE A 148 1.69 19.10 4.47
C PHE A 148 1.36 19.57 5.89
N GLY A 149 2.36 19.66 6.78
CA GLY A 149 2.24 20.27 8.10
C GLY A 149 1.75 19.34 9.19
N GLY A 150 1.65 18.03 8.97
CA GLY A 150 1.30 17.06 9.99
C GLY A 150 2.49 16.73 10.91
N GLU A 151 2.19 16.30 12.12
CA GLU A 151 3.17 15.89 13.12
C GLU A 151 3.29 14.38 13.18
N ILE A 152 4.51 13.85 13.30
CA ILE A 152 4.78 12.42 13.41
C ILE A 152 5.09 12.09 14.86
N GLU A 153 4.29 11.21 15.44
CA GLU A 153 4.50 10.69 16.78
C GLU A 153 4.33 9.16 16.82
N GLY A 154 4.77 8.57 17.91
CA GLY A 154 4.75 7.13 18.16
C GLY A 154 6.14 6.52 18.19
N GLU A 155 6.24 5.30 18.66
CA GLU A 155 7.48 4.54 18.63
C GLU A 155 7.78 4.04 17.21
N LYS A 156 9.05 3.69 16.96
CA LYS A 156 9.49 3.12 15.68
C LYS A 156 8.88 1.72 15.46
N ILE A 157 7.70 1.69 14.86
CA ILE A 157 6.94 0.45 14.59
C ILE A 157 6.69 0.21 13.11
N LYS A 158 7.11 1.10 12.24
CA LYS A 158 6.71 1.19 10.83
C LYS A 158 6.92 -0.07 9.99
N ASP A 159 7.89 -0.91 10.38
CA ASP A 159 8.30 -2.15 9.68
C ASP A 159 7.89 -3.44 10.41
N ARG A 160 7.21 -3.34 11.56
CA ARG A 160 6.76 -4.50 12.33
C ARG A 160 5.67 -5.27 11.59
N CYS A 161 5.55 -6.57 11.87
CA CYS A 161 4.48 -7.38 11.29
C CYS A 161 3.20 -7.23 12.12
N CYS A 162 2.08 -6.90 11.45
CA CYS A 162 0.76 -6.86 12.09
C CYS A 162 0.08 -8.23 12.22
N GLY A 163 0.67 -9.28 11.63
CA GLY A 163 0.06 -10.61 11.57
C GLY A 163 -1.08 -10.74 10.54
N GLY A 164 -1.31 -9.74 9.68
CA GLY A 164 -2.46 -9.72 8.77
C GLY A 164 -2.55 -10.90 7.80
N ASN A 165 -1.42 -11.53 7.44
CA ASN A 165 -1.41 -12.76 6.64
C ASN A 165 -1.92 -13.98 7.43
N GLN A 166 -1.88 -13.94 8.76
CA GLN A 166 -2.39 -14.98 9.64
C GLN A 166 -3.85 -14.77 10.08
N PHE A 167 -4.49 -13.70 9.63
CA PHE A 167 -5.81 -13.27 10.11
C PHE A 167 -6.86 -14.39 10.09
N PHE A 168 -6.87 -15.19 9.05
CA PHE A 168 -7.82 -16.30 8.89
C PHE A 168 -7.32 -17.62 9.48
N ALA A 169 -6.00 -17.86 9.48
CA ALA A 169 -5.42 -19.10 9.99
C ALA A 169 -5.15 -19.07 11.50
N ASN A 170 -4.73 -17.93 12.04
CA ASN A 170 -4.39 -17.76 13.44
C ASN A 170 -4.76 -16.34 13.92
N LYS A 171 -6.05 -16.15 14.19
CA LYS A 171 -6.59 -14.87 14.63
C LYS A 171 -5.95 -14.36 15.93
N TRP A 172 -5.63 -15.24 16.86
CA TRP A 172 -4.96 -14.90 18.13
C TRP A 172 -3.57 -14.26 17.88
N ALA A 173 -2.77 -14.85 16.99
CA ALA A 173 -1.47 -14.28 16.66
C ALA A 173 -1.61 -12.90 16.01
N THR A 174 -2.60 -12.72 15.11
CA THR A 174 -2.89 -11.42 14.49
C THR A 174 -3.30 -10.39 15.53
N GLU A 175 -4.20 -10.75 16.45
CA GLU A 175 -4.64 -9.87 17.53
C GLU A 175 -3.47 -9.39 18.39
N ARG A 176 -2.62 -10.33 18.85
CA ARG A 176 -1.47 -10.00 19.69
C ARG A 176 -0.49 -9.06 18.98
N LEU A 177 -0.13 -9.35 17.73
CA LEU A 177 0.78 -8.52 16.96
C LEU A 177 0.19 -7.14 16.64
N SER A 178 -1.08 -7.09 16.27
CA SER A 178 -1.77 -5.82 15.99
C SER A 178 -1.90 -4.97 17.25
N THR A 179 -2.21 -5.55 18.39
CA THR A 179 -2.31 -4.85 19.68
C THR A 179 -0.98 -4.20 20.07
N LEU A 180 0.13 -4.92 19.96
CA LEU A 180 1.47 -4.38 20.23
C LEU A 180 1.82 -3.16 19.36
N ILE A 181 1.35 -3.14 18.12
CA ILE A 181 1.53 -1.97 17.21
C ILE A 181 0.62 -0.82 17.64
N LEU A 182 -0.65 -1.11 17.94
CA LEU A 182 -1.64 -0.10 18.33
C LEU A 182 -1.27 0.59 19.63
N GLU A 183 -0.75 -0.14 20.63
CA GLU A 183 -0.29 0.43 21.91
C GLU A 183 0.84 1.46 21.74
N LYS A 184 1.70 1.24 20.76
CA LYS A 184 2.87 2.10 20.47
C LYS A 184 2.57 3.20 19.47
N SER A 185 1.41 3.21 18.84
CA SER A 185 0.99 4.24 17.89
C SER A 185 0.33 5.42 18.60
N LYS A 186 0.38 6.62 17.99
CA LYS A 186 -0.30 7.81 18.46
C LYS A 186 -1.05 8.50 17.32
N GLY A 187 -2.08 9.28 17.67
CA GLY A 187 -2.88 10.02 16.70
C GLY A 187 -3.56 9.10 15.66
N ILE A 188 -3.57 9.54 14.42
CA ILE A 188 -4.17 8.82 13.30
C ILE A 188 -3.12 7.88 12.69
N MET A 189 -3.42 6.59 12.64
CA MET A 189 -2.54 5.63 11.97
C MET A 189 -2.77 5.63 10.47
N VAL A 190 -1.69 5.84 9.71
CA VAL A 190 -1.72 5.87 8.24
C VAL A 190 -1.07 4.61 7.70
N VAL A 191 -1.81 3.85 6.90
CA VAL A 191 -1.35 2.57 6.33
C VAL A 191 -1.51 2.56 4.81
N PHE A 192 -0.82 1.64 4.13
CA PHE A 192 -1.07 1.39 2.71
C PHE A 192 -1.51 -0.07 2.44
N CYS A 193 -1.02 -1.02 3.22
CA CYS A 193 -1.31 -2.44 3.01
C CYS A 193 -2.76 -2.80 3.38
N PRO A 194 -3.52 -3.47 2.47
CA PRO A 194 -4.89 -3.95 2.76
C PRO A 194 -4.98 -4.86 3.99
N LEU A 195 -4.04 -5.81 4.12
CA LEU A 195 -4.01 -6.75 5.25
C LEU A 195 -3.69 -6.05 6.56
N CYS A 196 -2.78 -5.08 6.54
CA CYS A 196 -2.48 -4.26 7.72
C CYS A 196 -3.68 -3.42 8.13
N HIS A 197 -4.36 -2.79 7.19
CA HIS A 197 -5.57 -2.02 7.49
C HIS A 197 -6.65 -2.90 8.11
N MET A 198 -6.91 -4.07 7.54
CA MET A 198 -7.89 -5.02 8.04
C MET A 198 -7.55 -5.47 9.47
N ALA A 199 -6.33 -5.95 9.70
CA ALA A 199 -5.90 -6.46 10.98
C ALA A 199 -5.93 -5.38 12.08
N LEU A 200 -5.29 -4.24 11.84
CA LEU A 200 -5.23 -3.15 12.80
C LEU A 200 -6.61 -2.57 13.11
N LYS A 201 -7.46 -2.40 12.08
CA LYS A 201 -8.83 -1.89 12.28
C LYS A 201 -9.72 -2.85 13.05
N THR A 202 -9.56 -4.16 12.86
CA THR A 202 -10.34 -5.18 13.60
C THR A 202 -10.04 -5.16 15.09
N PHE A 203 -8.77 -4.94 15.46
CA PHE A 203 -8.35 -4.99 16.86
C PHE A 203 -8.16 -3.59 17.48
N SER A 204 -8.32 -2.52 16.72
CA SER A 204 -8.37 -1.17 17.30
C SER A 204 -9.73 -0.93 17.95
N LYS A 205 -9.74 -0.47 19.21
CA LYS A 205 -10.98 -0.04 19.89
C LYS A 205 -11.47 1.29 19.30
N ASP A 206 -10.70 2.36 19.52
CA ASP A 206 -11.08 3.71 19.14
C ASP A 206 -10.06 4.44 18.26
N ARG A 207 -8.99 3.75 17.86
CA ARG A 207 -7.93 4.33 17.02
C ARG A 207 -8.40 4.52 15.60
N LYS A 208 -8.24 5.73 15.08
CA LYS A 208 -8.50 6.02 13.67
C LYS A 208 -7.38 5.46 12.81
N ILE A 209 -7.74 4.60 11.86
CA ILE A 209 -6.82 3.97 10.92
C ILE A 209 -7.33 4.27 9.51
N ILE A 210 -6.49 4.88 8.70
CA ILE A 210 -6.83 5.31 7.33
C ILE A 210 -5.78 4.82 6.34
N TYR A 211 -6.15 4.72 5.08
CA TYR A 211 -5.17 4.56 4.01
C TYR A 211 -4.47 5.90 3.72
N LEU A 212 -3.22 5.84 3.28
CA LEU A 212 -2.52 7.05 2.81
C LEU A 212 -3.28 7.73 1.67
N THR A 213 -3.96 6.96 0.81
CA THR A 213 -4.81 7.53 -0.24
C THR A 213 -5.95 8.38 0.31
N ASP A 214 -6.49 8.05 1.49
CA ASP A 214 -7.51 8.86 2.14
C ASP A 214 -6.92 10.19 2.62
N LEU A 215 -5.70 10.16 3.16
CA LEU A 215 -4.97 11.35 3.58
C LEU A 215 -4.68 12.28 2.41
N VAL A 216 -4.16 11.72 1.30
CA VAL A 216 -3.88 12.50 0.09
C VAL A 216 -5.15 13.12 -0.48
N LEU A 217 -6.24 12.35 -0.56
CA LEU A 217 -7.53 12.87 -1.02
C LEU A 217 -8.12 13.93 -0.07
N TYR A 218 -7.87 13.84 1.23
CA TYR A 218 -8.21 14.91 2.16
C TYR A 218 -7.45 16.20 1.84
N ILE A 219 -6.12 16.13 1.70
CA ILE A 219 -5.29 17.28 1.32
C ILE A 219 -5.77 17.93 0.01
N MET A 220 -6.25 17.12 -0.93
CA MET A 220 -6.86 17.59 -2.19
C MET A 220 -8.28 18.17 -2.02
N GLY A 221 -8.87 18.15 -0.82
CA GLY A 221 -10.24 18.58 -0.57
C GLY A 221 -11.33 17.68 -1.15
N GLU A 222 -11.02 16.38 -1.33
CA GLU A 222 -11.90 15.41 -1.99
C GLU A 222 -12.65 14.49 -1.01
N ASN A 223 -12.32 14.56 0.27
CA ASN A 223 -13.01 13.85 1.35
C ASN A 223 -12.79 14.53 2.70
N ASN A 224 -13.59 14.19 3.71
CA ASN A 224 -13.53 14.68 5.08
C ASN A 224 -13.17 13.56 6.06
N VAL A 225 -12.17 12.74 5.76
CA VAL A 225 -11.85 11.51 6.51
C VAL A 225 -10.97 11.78 7.74
N ILE A 226 -10.44 12.99 7.90
CA ILE A 226 -9.48 13.35 8.95
C ILE A 226 -10.09 14.27 9.98
#